data_53af8a518b62c50854897a25a3c2f5e3
#
_entry.id   53af8a518b62c50854897a25a3c2f5e3
#
_cell.length_a   1.000
_cell.length_b   1.000
_cell.length_c   1.000
_cell.angle_alpha   90.00
_cell.angle_beta   90.00
_cell.angle_gamma   90.00
#
_symmetry.space_group_name_H-M   'P 1'
#
loop_
_entity.id
_entity.type
_entity.pdbx_description
1 polymer ?
#
loop_
_entity_poly.entity_id
_entity_poly.type
_entity_poly.pdbx_seq_one_letter_code
_entity_poly.pdbx_strand_id
1 'polypeptide(L)'
;MKELAKQYDPSQVEDRIYQFWLDGGYFHTKADPDKKPYTIVMPPPNVTGQLHMGHAVDNTMQDILIRTKRMQGYAALWVPGTDHASIATEAKVCLLYT
;
A
#
# COMPACT_ATOMS: atom_id res chain seq x y z
N MET A 1 -8.50 -22.85 21.88
CA MET A 1 -7.59 -22.09 20.99
C MET A 1 -7.46 -22.84 19.67
N LYS A 2 -7.70 -22.16 18.56
CA LYS A 2 -7.54 -22.78 17.25
C LYS A 2 -6.04 -22.95 16.95
N GLU A 3 -5.67 -24.14 16.49
CA GLU A 3 -4.30 -24.37 16.03
C GLU A 3 -4.09 -23.65 14.71
N LEU A 4 -2.91 -23.05 14.56
CA LEU A 4 -2.50 -22.45 13.30
C LEU A 4 -2.07 -23.54 12.34
N ALA A 5 -2.33 -23.36 11.06
CA ALA A 5 -1.85 -24.25 10.02
C ALA A 5 -0.33 -24.26 10.00
N LYS A 6 0.24 -25.40 9.64
CA LYS A 6 1.71 -25.57 9.60
C LYS A 6 2.35 -24.71 8.52
N GLN A 7 1.62 -24.39 7.45
CA GLN A 7 2.12 -23.58 6.35
C GLN A 7 1.16 -22.41 6.11
N TYR A 8 1.73 -21.27 5.79
CA TYR A 8 0.96 -20.10 5.40
C TYR A 8 0.45 -20.28 3.96
N ASP A 9 -0.87 -20.17 3.80
CA ASP A 9 -1.51 -20.20 2.49
C ASP A 9 -2.22 -18.87 2.24
N PRO A 10 -1.67 -18.01 1.38
CA PRO A 10 -2.27 -16.70 1.11
C PRO A 10 -3.71 -16.78 0.61
N SER A 11 -4.04 -17.80 -0.19
CA SER A 11 -5.37 -17.94 -0.77
C SER A 11 -6.48 -18.10 0.27
N GLN A 12 -6.13 -18.58 1.47
CA GLN A 12 -7.10 -18.78 2.55
C GLN A 12 -7.31 -17.53 3.41
N VAL A 13 -6.42 -16.56 3.34
CA VAL A 13 -6.43 -15.44 4.29
C VAL A 13 -6.51 -14.06 3.63
N GLU A 14 -5.91 -13.87 2.46
CA GLU A 14 -5.73 -12.51 1.90
C GLU A 14 -7.05 -11.82 1.58
N ASP A 15 -7.94 -12.47 0.85
CA ASP A 15 -9.21 -11.86 0.45
C ASP A 15 -10.08 -11.54 1.67
N ARG A 16 -10.14 -12.45 2.62
CA ARG A 16 -10.93 -12.30 3.85
C ARG A 16 -10.41 -11.14 4.71
N ILE A 17 -9.09 -11.07 4.88
CA ILE A 17 -8.49 -10.04 5.71
C ILE A 17 -8.59 -8.67 5.01
N TYR A 18 -8.37 -8.63 3.70
CA TYR A 18 -8.51 -7.38 2.95
C TYR A 18 -9.95 -6.84 3.02
N GLN A 19 -10.94 -7.71 2.89
CA GLN A 19 -12.34 -7.33 3.02
C GLN A 19 -12.64 -6.81 4.43
N PHE A 20 -12.08 -7.46 5.46
CA PHE A 20 -12.20 -6.99 6.84
C PHE A 20 -11.64 -5.57 7.00
N TRP A 21 -10.49 -5.28 6.39
CA TRP A 21 -9.91 -3.93 6.46
C TRP A 21 -10.78 -2.89 5.75
N LEU A 22 -11.33 -3.24 4.59
CA LEU A 22 -12.21 -2.35 3.85
C LEU A 22 -13.49 -2.06 4.63
N ASP A 23 -14.10 -3.09 5.19
CA ASP A 23 -15.34 -2.96 5.95
C ASP A 23 -15.15 -2.11 7.22
N GLY A 24 -13.98 -2.21 7.83
CA GLY A 24 -13.64 -1.42 9.01
C GLY A 24 -13.21 0.01 8.71
N GLY A 25 -12.99 0.37 7.44
CA GLY A 25 -12.57 1.70 7.06
C GLY A 25 -11.18 2.07 7.57
N TYR A 26 -10.31 1.09 7.76
CA TYR A 26 -8.99 1.33 8.38
C TYR A 26 -8.01 2.09 7.50
N PHE A 27 -8.28 2.19 6.21
CA PHE A 27 -7.43 2.97 5.30
C PHE A 27 -7.76 4.45 5.28
N HIS A 28 -8.88 4.83 5.86
CA HIS A 28 -9.30 6.23 5.96
C HIS A 28 -8.86 6.81 7.30
N THR A 29 -8.47 8.07 7.27
CA THR A 29 -8.14 8.79 8.50
C THR A 29 -8.62 10.23 8.38
N LYS A 30 -8.88 10.83 9.53
CA LYS A 30 -9.25 12.24 9.64
C LYS A 30 -8.30 12.92 10.61
N ALA A 31 -8.13 14.23 10.46
CA ALA A 31 -7.40 15.00 11.45
C ALA A 31 -8.12 14.88 12.80
N ASP A 32 -7.38 14.42 13.80
CA ASP A 32 -7.90 14.18 15.13
C ASP A 32 -6.92 14.81 16.14
N PRO A 33 -7.36 15.82 16.92
CA PRO A 33 -6.47 16.48 17.87
C PRO A 33 -5.99 15.55 19.00
N ASP A 34 -6.70 14.44 19.24
CA ASP A 34 -6.34 13.47 20.27
C ASP A 34 -5.36 12.40 19.77
N LYS A 35 -5.05 12.38 18.49
CA LYS A 35 -4.13 11.41 17.88
C LYS A 35 -2.99 12.12 17.19
N LYS A 36 -1.79 11.54 17.32
CA LYS A 36 -0.63 12.04 16.60
C LYS A 36 -0.76 11.64 15.13
N PRO A 37 -0.50 12.56 14.19
CA PRO A 37 -0.52 12.21 12.78
C PRO A 37 0.74 11.44 12.38
N TYR A 38 0.58 10.53 11.44
CA TYR A 38 1.70 9.83 10.79
C TYR A 38 1.33 9.59 9.35
N THR A 39 2.04 10.25 8.44
CA THR A 39 1.73 10.17 7.01
C THR A 39 2.96 9.77 6.23
N ILE A 40 2.80 8.81 5.33
CA ILE A 40 3.81 8.43 4.35
C ILE A 40 3.23 8.74 2.96
N VAL A 41 3.98 9.47 2.16
CA VAL A 41 3.67 9.65 0.74
C VAL A 41 4.49 8.61 -0.02
N MET A 42 3.79 7.67 -0.65
CA MET A 42 4.44 6.60 -1.40
C MET A 42 4.87 7.14 -2.77
N PRO A 43 6.19 7.12 -3.08
CA PRO A 43 6.61 7.53 -4.42
C PRO A 43 6.07 6.57 -5.47
N PRO A 44 5.68 7.08 -6.65
CA PRO A 44 5.09 6.23 -7.68
C PRO A 44 6.14 5.35 -8.34
N PRO A 45 5.79 4.11 -8.70
CA PRO A 45 6.64 3.32 -9.58
C PRO A 45 6.63 3.90 -10.99
N ASN A 46 7.69 3.62 -11.76
CA ASN A 46 7.74 4.02 -13.15
C ASN A 46 6.73 3.20 -13.95
N VAL A 47 5.75 3.87 -14.57
CA VAL A 47 4.68 3.20 -15.32
C VAL A 47 5.18 2.51 -16.60
N THR A 48 6.39 2.83 -17.06
CA THR A 48 6.97 2.23 -18.26
C THR A 48 7.70 0.92 -17.99
N GLY A 49 7.93 0.58 -16.72
CA GLY A 49 8.63 -0.63 -16.31
C GLY A 49 7.72 -1.61 -15.59
N GLN A 50 8.21 -2.83 -15.44
CA GLN A 50 7.60 -3.83 -14.60
C GLN A 50 8.03 -3.63 -13.15
N LEU A 51 7.16 -3.99 -12.21
CA LEU A 51 7.52 -3.99 -10.80
C LEU A 51 8.57 -5.08 -10.55
N HIS A 52 9.51 -4.78 -9.68
CA HIS A 52 10.60 -5.69 -9.34
C HIS A 52 10.83 -5.76 -7.83
N MET A 53 11.81 -6.54 -7.41
CA MET A 53 12.10 -6.78 -5.99
C MET A 53 12.42 -5.48 -5.24
N GLY A 54 13.05 -4.50 -5.89
CA GLY A 54 13.29 -3.19 -5.29
C GLY A 54 12.01 -2.48 -4.89
N HIS A 55 10.99 -2.53 -5.74
CA HIS A 55 9.67 -1.99 -5.40
C HIS A 55 9.06 -2.73 -4.21
N ALA A 56 9.20 -4.06 -4.18
CA ALA A 56 8.68 -4.87 -3.07
C ALA A 56 9.35 -4.50 -1.74
N VAL A 57 10.67 -4.30 -1.73
CA VAL A 57 11.40 -3.91 -0.52
C VAL A 57 10.96 -2.54 -0.03
N ASP A 58 10.90 -1.56 -0.92
CA ASP A 58 10.51 -0.18 -0.58
C ASP A 58 9.09 -0.14 -0.02
N ASN A 59 8.14 -0.75 -0.72
CA ASN A 59 6.75 -0.74 -0.30
C ASN A 59 6.51 -1.55 0.98
N THR A 60 7.24 -2.64 1.17
CA THR A 60 7.13 -3.45 2.39
C THR A 60 7.60 -2.67 3.62
N MET A 61 8.69 -1.92 3.51
CA MET A 61 9.16 -1.08 4.61
C MET A 61 8.12 -0.03 5.00
N GLN A 62 7.53 0.63 4.01
CA GLN A 62 6.47 1.61 4.24
C GLN A 62 5.22 0.96 4.84
N ASP A 63 4.84 -0.21 4.36
CA ASP A 63 3.70 -0.98 4.85
C ASP A 63 3.86 -1.33 6.33
N ILE A 64 5.03 -1.83 6.71
CA ILE A 64 5.33 -2.16 8.10
C ILE A 64 5.20 -0.92 9.00
N LEU A 65 5.78 0.19 8.59
CA LEU A 65 5.75 1.42 9.38
C LEU A 65 4.33 1.95 9.54
N ILE A 66 3.56 2.02 8.46
CA ILE A 66 2.21 2.59 8.51
C ILE A 66 1.27 1.70 9.34
N ARG A 67 1.38 0.39 9.19
CA ARG A 67 0.56 -0.56 9.95
C ARG A 67 0.90 -0.53 11.43
N THR A 68 2.20 -0.46 11.75
CA THR A 68 2.65 -0.36 13.14
C THR A 68 2.12 0.91 13.80
N LYS A 69 2.23 2.04 13.12
CA LYS A 69 1.74 3.31 13.67
C LYS A 69 0.23 3.31 13.85
N ARG A 70 -0.50 2.72 12.92
CA ARG A 70 -1.96 2.58 13.06
C ARG A 70 -2.33 1.75 14.28
N MET A 71 -1.62 0.65 14.50
CA MET A 71 -1.83 -0.20 15.68
C MET A 71 -1.47 0.50 16.99
N GLN A 72 -0.55 1.46 16.95
CA GLN A 72 -0.16 2.27 18.10
C GLN A 72 -1.13 3.43 18.40
N GLY A 73 -2.17 3.58 17.58
CA GLY A 73 -3.18 4.61 17.78
C GLY A 73 -2.92 5.95 17.09
N TYR A 74 -1.94 6.02 16.19
CA TYR A 74 -1.70 7.22 15.39
C TYR A 74 -2.80 7.40 14.33
N ALA A 75 -3.06 8.64 13.94
CA ALA A 75 -3.84 8.94 12.76
C ALA A 75 -2.95 8.69 11.54
N ALA A 76 -2.95 7.47 11.03
CA ALA A 76 -2.00 7.00 10.02
C ALA A 76 -2.62 7.08 8.63
N LEU A 77 -1.91 7.69 7.69
CA LEU A 77 -2.33 7.83 6.30
C LEU A 77 -1.19 7.47 5.36
N TRP A 78 -1.46 6.57 4.46
CA TRP A 78 -0.52 6.19 3.40
C TRP A 78 -1.09 6.67 2.06
N VAL A 79 -0.41 7.65 1.45
CA VAL A 79 -0.89 8.33 0.25
C VAL A 79 -0.12 7.80 -0.96
N PRO A 80 -0.78 7.11 -1.89
CA PRO A 80 -0.12 6.72 -3.14
C PRO A 80 0.15 7.94 -4.00
N GLY A 81 1.32 7.96 -4.62
CA GLY A 81 1.72 9.01 -5.53
C GLY A 81 1.54 8.64 -6.99
N THR A 82 1.47 9.65 -7.83
CA THR A 82 1.51 9.49 -9.29
C THR A 82 2.59 10.38 -9.86
N ASP A 83 3.27 9.87 -10.89
CA ASP A 83 4.32 10.62 -11.58
C ASP A 83 3.78 11.18 -12.88
N HIS A 84 3.92 12.50 -13.04
CA HIS A 84 3.46 13.21 -14.24
C HIS A 84 4.55 13.34 -15.31
N ALA A 85 5.66 12.60 -15.19
CA ALA A 85 6.71 12.55 -16.21
C ALA A 85 6.15 11.91 -17.47
N SER A 86 5.80 12.74 -18.45
CA SER A 86 4.98 12.30 -19.59
C SER A 86 5.78 11.69 -20.74
N ILE A 87 7.05 12.05 -20.93
CA ILE A 87 7.81 11.67 -22.13
C ILE A 87 7.87 10.16 -22.31
N ALA A 88 8.37 9.43 -21.30
CA ALA A 88 8.47 7.97 -21.37
C ALA A 88 7.11 7.31 -21.37
N THR A 89 6.17 7.84 -20.59
CA THR A 89 4.81 7.32 -20.51
C THR A 89 4.08 7.46 -21.83
N GLU A 90 4.16 8.61 -22.47
CA GLU A 90 3.54 8.84 -23.79
C GLU A 90 4.13 7.90 -24.84
N ALA A 91 5.45 7.74 -24.87
CA ALA A 91 6.10 6.82 -25.80
C ALA A 91 5.58 5.37 -25.60
N LYS A 92 5.45 4.94 -24.36
CA LYS A 92 4.94 3.60 -24.05
C LYS A 92 3.48 3.42 -24.44
N VAL A 93 2.65 4.40 -24.15
CA VAL A 93 1.22 4.38 -24.52
C VAL A 93 1.05 4.37 -26.04
N CYS A 94 1.82 5.18 -26.75
CA CYS A 94 1.80 5.19 -28.22
C CYS A 94 2.15 3.81 -28.80
N LEU A 95 3.13 3.13 -28.24
CA LEU A 95 3.48 1.78 -28.66
C LEU A 95 2.36 0.76 -28.44
N LEU A 96 1.57 0.94 -27.39
CA LEU A 96 0.44 0.05 -27.11
C LEU A 96 -0.74 0.27 -28.05
N TYR A 97 -0.91 1.48 -28.59
CA TYR A 97 -2.03 1.85 -29.47
C TYR A 97 -1.67 1.82 -30.96
N THR A 98 -0.45 1.56 -31.32
CA THR A 98 -0.03 1.36 -32.69
C THR A 98 0.25 -0.10 -33.01
#